data_39a52e00aa04fc85fcec6a4d6f7a4730
#
_entry.id   39a52e00aa04fc85fcec6a4d6f7a4730
#
_cell.length_a   1.000
_cell.length_b   1.000
_cell.length_c   1.000
_cell.angle_alpha   90.00
_cell.angle_beta   90.00
_cell.angle_gamma   90.00
#
_symmetry.space_group_name_H-M   'P 1'
#
loop_
_entity.id
_entity.type
_entity.pdbx_description
1 polymer ?
#
loop_
_entity_poly.entity_id
_entity_poly.type
_entity_poly.pdbx_seq_one_letter_code
_entity_poly.pdbx_strand_id
1 'polypeptide(L)'
;MTSFLSVCDILGYSGKSYSEHSVLYEFNSAGFRDTEFEKDGILFFGCSYGFGVGVNTVDRYTNILETKLNIRCNNLCIPGSGSDTTARILPYWIE
;
A
#
# COMPACT_ATOMS: atom_id res chain seq x y z
N MET A 1 3.17 8.75 13.46
CA MET A 1 2.45 8.64 12.15
C MET A 1 2.61 9.85 11.25
N THR A 2 2.71 11.06 11.80
CA THR A 2 2.89 12.26 10.98
C THR A 2 4.17 12.19 10.14
N SER A 3 5.28 11.76 10.74
CA SER A 3 6.54 11.59 10.02
C SER A 3 6.45 10.54 8.93
N PHE A 4 5.73 9.46 9.20
CA PHE A 4 5.48 8.40 8.22
C PHE A 4 4.72 8.96 7.01
N LEU A 5 3.63 9.69 7.26
CA LEU A 5 2.83 10.28 6.18
C LEU A 5 3.67 11.25 5.34
N SER A 6 4.49 12.07 5.97
CA SER A 6 5.36 13.02 5.26
C SER A 6 6.37 12.31 4.37
N VAL A 7 6.95 11.23 4.86
CA VAL A 7 7.94 10.45 4.11
C VAL A 7 7.31 9.70 2.94
N CYS A 8 6.14 9.13 3.15
CA CYS A 8 5.51 8.27 2.15
C CYS A 8 4.86 9.05 1.01
N ASP A 9 4.61 10.34 1.17
CA ASP A 9 4.07 11.16 0.07
C ASP A 9 5.14 11.62 -0.93
N ILE A 10 6.29 11.02 -0.90
CA ILE A 10 7.39 11.36 -1.80
C ILE A 10 7.03 11.13 -3.27
N LEU A 11 6.14 10.18 -3.56
CA LEU A 11 5.71 9.88 -4.92
C LEU A 11 4.57 10.80 -5.42
N GLY A 12 4.02 11.63 -4.56
CA GLY A 12 2.95 12.55 -4.92
C GLY A 12 1.60 11.90 -5.18
N TYR A 13 1.37 10.71 -4.67
CA TYR A 13 0.12 9.97 -4.89
C TYR A 13 -0.88 10.08 -3.73
N SER A 14 -0.53 10.74 -2.64
CA SER A 14 -1.41 10.83 -1.46
C SER A 14 -2.80 11.29 -1.82
N GLY A 15 -3.81 10.48 -1.49
CA GLY A 15 -5.22 10.82 -1.71
C GLY A 15 -5.65 10.91 -3.16
N LYS A 16 -4.81 10.53 -4.10
CA LYS A 16 -5.11 10.63 -5.54
C LYS A 16 -5.62 9.31 -6.10
N SER A 17 -6.18 9.36 -7.29
CA SER A 17 -6.58 8.16 -8.04
C SER A 17 -6.34 8.39 -9.53
N TYR A 18 -6.12 7.32 -10.26
CA TYR A 18 -6.04 7.36 -11.71
C TYR A 18 -6.46 6.00 -12.28
N SER A 19 -6.81 5.99 -13.58
CA SER A 19 -7.18 4.77 -14.27
C SER A 19 -6.22 4.52 -15.43
N GLU A 20 -5.83 3.26 -15.61
CA GLU A 20 -4.99 2.83 -16.71
C GLU A 20 -5.41 1.42 -17.14
N HIS A 21 -5.64 1.23 -18.44
CA HIS A 21 -6.09 -0.06 -19.00
C HIS A 21 -7.31 -0.63 -18.24
N SER A 22 -8.29 0.23 -17.95
CA SER A 22 -9.54 -0.13 -17.26
C SER A 22 -9.34 -0.55 -15.80
N VAL A 23 -8.17 -0.29 -15.23
CA VAL A 23 -7.89 -0.55 -13.81
C VAL A 23 -7.86 0.78 -13.07
N LEU A 24 -8.63 0.89 -12.00
CA LEU A 24 -8.63 2.07 -11.14
C LEU A 24 -7.60 1.89 -10.02
N TYR A 25 -6.72 2.87 -9.89
CA TYR A 25 -5.72 2.91 -8.82
C TYR A 25 -6.10 4.04 -7.87
N GLU A 26 -6.37 3.69 -6.63
CA GLU A 26 -6.73 4.66 -5.59
C GLU A 26 -5.68 4.61 -4.47
N PHE A 27 -5.20 5.78 -4.06
CA PHE A 27 -4.11 5.91 -3.08
C PHE A 27 -4.63 6.54 -1.80
N ASN A 28 -4.19 6.00 -0.67
CA ASN A 28 -4.56 6.53 0.64
C ASN A 28 -3.78 7.83 0.96
N SER A 29 -4.00 8.40 2.13
CA SER A 29 -3.34 9.65 2.52
C SER A 29 -1.82 9.52 2.67
N ALA A 30 -1.32 8.30 2.85
CA ALA A 30 0.11 8.03 2.92
C ALA A 30 0.75 7.80 1.55
N GLY A 31 -0.05 7.74 0.47
CA GLY A 31 0.47 7.55 -0.89
C GLY A 31 0.60 6.11 -1.33
N PHE A 32 -0.02 5.16 -0.64
CA PHE A 32 -0.01 3.74 -0.99
C PHE A 32 -1.35 3.32 -1.59
N ARG A 33 -1.31 2.33 -2.46
CA ARG A 33 -2.53 1.80 -3.10
C ARG A 33 -3.31 0.95 -2.11
N ASP A 34 -4.10 1.59 -1.27
CA ASP A 34 -4.92 0.92 -0.27
C ASP A 34 -5.94 1.91 0.28
N THR A 35 -6.85 1.42 1.12
CA THR A 35 -7.66 2.25 1.99
C THR A 35 -6.75 2.79 3.11
N GLU A 36 -7.25 3.63 3.99
CA GLU A 36 -6.43 4.17 5.09
C GLU A 36 -5.90 3.03 5.97
N PHE A 37 -4.65 3.15 6.40
CA PHE A 37 -3.99 2.10 7.19
C PHE A 37 -4.54 2.00 8.61
N GLU A 38 -4.50 0.78 9.15
CA GLU A 38 -4.91 0.50 10.53
C GLU A 38 -3.76 -0.15 11.27
N LYS A 39 -3.53 0.26 12.51
CA LYS A 39 -2.38 -0.19 13.30
C LYS A 39 -2.38 -1.68 13.61
N ASP A 40 -3.55 -2.26 13.80
CA ASP A 40 -3.67 -3.66 14.22
C ASP A 40 -3.67 -4.64 13.06
N GLY A 41 -3.49 -4.16 11.84
CA GLY A 41 -3.46 -5.00 10.65
C GLY A 41 -2.10 -5.60 10.38
N ILE A 42 -2.08 -6.57 9.49
CA ILE A 42 -0.84 -7.15 8.97
C ILE A 42 -0.24 -6.15 7.97
N LEU A 43 1.08 -6.01 7.97
CA LEU A 43 1.79 -5.15 7.03
C LEU A 43 2.35 -5.97 5.89
N PHE A 44 2.10 -5.53 4.66
CA PHE A 44 2.65 -6.15 3.47
C PHE A 44 3.58 -5.17 2.76
N PHE A 45 4.80 -5.60 2.52
CA PHE A 45 5.79 -4.85 1.76
C PHE A 45 6.14 -5.65 0.52
N GLY A 46 6.38 -4.98 -0.57
CA GLY A 46 6.75 -5.66 -1.80
C GLY A 46 6.78 -4.70 -2.99
N CYS A 47 6.86 -5.30 -4.16
CA CYS A 47 7.00 -4.59 -5.42
C CYS A 47 5.66 -4.53 -6.18
N SER A 48 5.73 -4.46 -7.51
CA SER A 48 4.55 -4.37 -8.38
C SER A 48 3.57 -5.53 -8.23
N TYR A 49 4.04 -6.71 -7.85
CA TYR A 49 3.14 -7.86 -7.65
C TYR A 49 2.20 -7.63 -6.46
N GLY A 50 2.74 -7.16 -5.34
CA GLY A 50 1.92 -6.85 -4.17
C GLY A 50 1.08 -5.59 -4.36
N PHE A 51 1.61 -4.61 -5.09
CA PHE A 51 0.88 -3.41 -5.45
C PHE A 51 -0.32 -3.76 -6.34
N GLY A 52 -0.20 -4.79 -7.16
CA GLY A 52 -1.27 -5.22 -8.05
C GLY A 52 -1.34 -4.43 -9.34
N VAL A 53 -0.19 -4.19 -9.99
CA VAL A 53 -0.16 -3.54 -11.30
C VAL A 53 -0.97 -4.38 -12.29
N GLY A 54 -1.94 -3.77 -12.94
CA GLY A 54 -2.76 -4.43 -13.96
C GLY A 54 -3.93 -5.23 -13.41
N VAL A 55 -4.13 -5.27 -12.07
CA VAL A 55 -5.29 -5.97 -11.49
C VAL A 55 -6.16 -5.00 -10.70
N ASN A 56 -7.44 -5.33 -10.61
CA ASN A 56 -8.39 -4.55 -9.83
C ASN A 56 -8.07 -4.65 -8.34
N THR A 57 -8.41 -3.63 -7.58
CA THR A 57 -8.14 -3.57 -6.14
C THR A 57 -8.60 -4.82 -5.41
N VAL A 58 -9.81 -5.31 -5.71
CA VAL A 58 -10.37 -6.48 -5.04
C VAL A 58 -9.66 -7.78 -5.38
N ASP A 59 -8.92 -7.81 -6.48
CA ASP A 59 -8.21 -9.01 -6.95
C ASP A 59 -6.75 -9.09 -6.48
N ARG A 60 -6.26 -8.06 -5.78
CA ARG A 60 -4.92 -8.09 -5.22
C ARG A 60 -4.85 -9.16 -4.14
N TYR A 61 -3.72 -9.84 -4.02
CA TYR A 61 -3.60 -10.92 -3.03
C TYR A 61 -3.84 -10.43 -1.60
N THR A 62 -3.48 -9.19 -1.27
CA THR A 62 -3.72 -8.62 0.06
C THR A 62 -5.21 -8.49 0.36
N ASN A 63 -6.00 -8.11 -0.62
CA ASN A 63 -7.46 -8.04 -0.49
C ASN A 63 -8.08 -9.42 -0.34
N ILE A 64 -7.58 -10.39 -1.08
CA ILE A 64 -8.04 -11.77 -0.99
C ILE A 64 -7.73 -12.34 0.40
N LEU A 65 -6.52 -12.10 0.90
CA LEU A 65 -6.13 -12.54 2.24
C LEU A 65 -6.96 -11.85 3.32
N GLU A 66 -7.19 -10.56 3.20
CA GLU A 66 -8.00 -9.81 4.16
C GLU A 66 -9.40 -10.41 4.27
N THR A 67 -10.01 -10.73 3.15
CA THR A 67 -11.34 -11.36 3.11
C THR A 67 -11.31 -12.75 3.73
N LYS A 68 -10.33 -13.56 3.40
CA LYS A 68 -10.23 -14.95 3.87
C LYS A 68 -9.89 -15.06 5.34
N LEU A 69 -9.00 -14.20 5.82
CA LEU A 69 -8.53 -14.23 7.21
C LEU A 69 -9.36 -13.36 8.14
N ASN A 70 -10.15 -12.47 7.58
CA ASN A 70 -10.92 -11.48 8.33
C ASN A 70 -9.99 -10.63 9.23
N ILE A 71 -8.82 -10.28 8.71
CA ILE A 71 -7.83 -9.44 9.38
C ILE A 71 -7.43 -8.34 8.41
N ARG A 72 -7.34 -7.10 8.90
CA ARG A 72 -6.92 -5.98 8.05
C ARG A 72 -5.51 -6.21 7.51
N CYS A 73 -5.36 -6.14 6.20
CA CYS A 73 -4.07 -6.26 5.51
C CYS A 73 -3.68 -4.90 4.91
N ASN A 74 -2.71 -4.24 5.52
CA ASN A 74 -2.21 -2.95 5.06
C ASN A 74 -1.19 -3.16 3.94
N ASN A 75 -1.47 -2.62 2.76
CA ASN A 75 -0.63 -2.84 1.58
C ASN A 75 0.34 -1.68 1.40
N LEU A 76 1.59 -1.89 1.76
CA LEU A 76 2.67 -0.91 1.60
C LEU A 76 3.58 -1.28 0.43
N CYS A 77 3.07 -2.03 -0.54
CA CYS A 77 3.84 -2.41 -1.72
C CYS A 77 4.01 -1.22 -2.68
N ILE A 78 5.19 -1.07 -3.23
CA ILE A 78 5.53 0.01 -4.16
C ILE A 78 6.16 -0.60 -5.40
N PRO A 79 5.67 -0.30 -6.62
CA PRO A 79 6.27 -0.82 -7.85
C PRO A 79 7.75 -0.47 -7.94
N GLY A 80 8.58 -1.44 -8.29
CA GLY A 80 10.02 -1.24 -8.44
C GLY A 80 10.81 -1.18 -7.14
N SER A 81 10.16 -1.41 -5.99
CA SER A 81 10.86 -1.37 -4.70
C SER A 81 11.51 -2.70 -4.36
N GLY A 82 12.49 -2.66 -3.48
CA GLY A 82 13.14 -3.83 -2.92
C GLY A 82 13.14 -3.78 -1.39
N SER A 83 13.89 -4.66 -0.77
CA SER A 83 13.97 -4.75 0.69
C SER A 83 14.50 -3.48 1.35
N ASP A 84 15.28 -2.68 0.66
CA ASP A 84 15.76 -1.39 1.16
C ASP A 84 14.59 -0.46 1.47
N THR A 85 13.56 -0.44 0.62
CA THR A 85 12.38 0.41 0.81
C THR A 85 11.65 -0.01 2.08
N THR A 86 11.50 -1.31 2.31
CA THR A 86 10.92 -1.84 3.54
C THR A 86 11.72 -1.37 4.75
N ALA A 87 13.04 -1.46 4.69
CA ALA A 87 13.91 -1.05 5.78
C ALA A 87 13.79 0.44 6.11
N ARG A 88 13.47 1.27 5.12
CA ARG A 88 13.29 2.72 5.31
C ARG A 88 11.92 3.08 5.85
N ILE A 89 10.89 2.35 5.47
CA ILE A 89 9.49 2.66 5.83
C ILE A 89 9.11 2.08 7.19
N LEU A 90 9.50 0.85 7.46
CA LEU A 90 9.08 0.13 8.66
C LEU A 90 9.34 0.90 9.96
N PRO A 91 10.49 1.55 10.19
CA PRO A 91 10.71 2.31 11.43
C PRO A 91 9.67 3.40 11.68
N TYR A 92 9.16 4.02 10.64
CA TYR A 92 8.14 5.07 10.77
C TYR A 92 6.78 4.47 11.13
N TRP A 93 6.53 3.23 10.74
CA TRP A 93 5.29 2.56 11.07
C TRP A 93 5.25 2.14 12.54
N ILE A 94 6.32 1.56 13.03
CA ILE A 94 6.36 1.00 14.39
C ILE A 94 6.63 2.04 15.47
N GLU A 95 6.91 3.25 15.08
CA GLU A 95 7.16 4.36 16.00
C GLU A 95 5.87 4.81 16.80
#